data_c7ef39ffd4fffde7898d454dae1c5b8c
#
_entry.id   c7ef39ffd4fffde7898d454dae1c5b8c
#
_cell.length_a   1.000
_cell.length_b   1.000
_cell.length_c   1.000
_cell.angle_alpha   90.00
_cell.angle_beta   90.00
_cell.angle_gamma   90.00
#
_symmetry.space_group_name_H-M   'P 1'
#
loop_
_entity.id
_entity.type
_entity.pdbx_description
1 polymer ?
#
loop_
_entity_poly.entity_id
_entity_poly.type
_entity_poly.pdbx_seq_one_letter_code
_entity_poly.pdbx_strand_id
1 'polypeptide(L)'
;MHPRVFIFGISGRVGRLLATRLRGQGVPVSGLVRTPQQAVSLEGAEVSPLLGDLGAATTDDLRAMLRDCDVVVYAAGSNAGPQRVTDDIDLAALGRVAEAVERTPGARLILLSVLPEAWRERALSDDEEHYFAAKKRAEVSLTRQDIDWVILRPSLLTDDAGIGEVSLGPAEEHGEIPREDVAAVLEALVLEPSISRQILELNEGQTPVAEAVRGFAREL
;
A
#
# COMPACT_ATOMS: atom_id res chain seq x y z
N MET A 1 -16.22 -2.50 15.70
CA MET A 1 -15.44 -3.74 15.38
C MET A 1 -14.28 -3.29 14.51
N HIS A 2 -13.02 -3.74 14.76
CA HIS A 2 -11.90 -3.37 13.92
C HIS A 2 -11.95 -4.12 12.58
N PRO A 3 -11.53 -3.48 11.46
CA PRO A 3 -11.45 -4.14 10.17
C PRO A 3 -10.40 -5.27 10.19
N ARG A 4 -10.62 -6.33 9.43
CA ARG A 4 -9.62 -7.37 9.17
C ARG A 4 -8.77 -6.96 7.98
N VAL A 5 -7.48 -6.84 8.18
CA VAL A 5 -6.55 -6.27 7.19
C VAL A 5 -5.68 -7.36 6.59
N PHE A 6 -5.57 -7.36 5.25
CA PHE A 6 -4.61 -8.18 4.53
C PHE A 6 -3.55 -7.31 3.84
N ILE A 7 -2.26 -7.61 4.05
CA ILE A 7 -1.17 -6.81 3.50
C ILE A 7 -0.35 -7.65 2.50
N PHE A 8 -0.39 -7.28 1.22
CA PHE A 8 0.60 -7.72 0.24
C PHE A 8 1.86 -6.87 0.40
N GLY A 9 3.03 -7.52 0.56
CA GLY A 9 4.28 -6.85 0.90
C GLY A 9 4.51 -6.65 2.40
N ILE A 10 3.83 -7.43 3.25
CA ILE A 10 3.94 -7.37 4.72
C ILE A 10 5.37 -7.56 5.24
N SER A 11 6.21 -8.33 4.55
CA SER A 11 7.63 -8.52 4.90
C SER A 11 8.53 -7.37 4.47
N GLY A 12 8.02 -6.40 3.69
CA GLY A 12 8.73 -5.20 3.27
C GLY A 12 8.85 -4.17 4.40
N ARG A 13 9.68 -3.12 4.19
CA ARG A 13 9.93 -2.08 5.22
C ARG A 13 8.65 -1.38 5.66
N VAL A 14 7.87 -0.82 4.74
CA VAL A 14 6.59 -0.14 5.07
C VAL A 14 5.56 -1.14 5.58
N GLY A 15 5.45 -2.33 4.94
CA GLY A 15 4.47 -3.36 5.34
C GLY A 15 4.64 -3.84 6.79
N ARG A 16 5.88 -3.99 7.26
CA ARG A 16 6.18 -4.36 8.67
C ARG A 16 5.78 -3.25 9.64
N LEU A 17 6.14 -2.00 9.33
CA LEU A 17 5.77 -0.85 10.15
C LEU A 17 4.26 -0.73 10.26
N LEU A 18 3.54 -0.84 9.14
CA LEU A 18 2.08 -0.82 9.11
C LEU A 18 1.49 -1.97 9.94
N ALA A 19 1.98 -3.20 9.76
CA ALA A 19 1.49 -4.36 10.51
C ALA A 19 1.67 -4.17 12.02
N THR A 20 2.83 -3.68 12.46
CA THR A 20 3.10 -3.39 13.88
C THR A 20 2.16 -2.33 14.43
N ARG A 21 1.93 -1.23 13.70
CA ARG A 21 1.03 -0.15 14.10
C ARG A 21 -0.41 -0.64 14.24
N LEU A 22 -0.93 -1.34 13.23
CA LEU A 22 -2.29 -1.88 13.22
C LEU A 22 -2.51 -2.88 14.38
N ARG A 23 -1.52 -3.76 14.63
CA ARG A 23 -1.58 -4.68 15.77
C ARG A 23 -1.58 -3.95 17.11
N GLY A 24 -0.80 -2.86 17.24
CA GLY A 24 -0.84 -1.99 18.41
C GLY A 24 -2.22 -1.39 18.70
N GLN A 25 -3.06 -1.24 17.68
CA GLN A 25 -4.46 -0.81 17.79
C GLN A 25 -5.44 -1.98 17.96
N GLY A 26 -4.96 -3.23 18.08
CA GLY A 26 -5.81 -4.41 18.18
C GLY A 26 -6.47 -4.83 16.85
N VAL A 27 -6.03 -4.30 15.72
CA VAL A 27 -6.54 -4.65 14.39
C VAL A 27 -6.00 -6.02 13.99
N PRO A 28 -6.86 -6.99 13.58
CA PRO A 28 -6.41 -8.27 13.04
C PRO A 28 -5.68 -8.07 11.69
N VAL A 29 -4.43 -8.54 11.60
CA VAL A 29 -3.58 -8.42 10.42
C VAL A 29 -3.14 -9.78 9.91
N SER A 30 -3.26 -9.98 8.60
CA SER A 30 -2.68 -11.11 7.87
C SER A 30 -1.90 -10.59 6.65
N GLY A 31 -1.11 -11.43 6.01
CA GLY A 31 -0.41 -11.02 4.81
C GLY A 31 0.37 -12.13 4.14
N LEU A 32 0.68 -11.92 2.86
CA LEU A 32 1.37 -12.89 2.03
C LEU A 32 2.89 -12.76 2.18
N VAL A 33 3.56 -13.89 2.43
CA VAL A 33 5.02 -14.00 2.49
C VAL A 33 5.50 -15.13 1.59
N ARG A 34 6.67 -14.97 0.99
CA ARG A 34 7.21 -15.94 0.02
C ARG A 34 7.96 -17.09 0.65
N THR A 35 8.54 -16.88 1.84
CA THR A 35 9.41 -17.87 2.47
C THR A 35 9.06 -18.09 3.95
N PRO A 36 9.32 -19.29 4.49
CA PRO A 36 9.15 -19.54 5.93
C PRO A 36 9.96 -18.58 6.81
N GLN A 37 11.14 -18.15 6.36
CA GLN A 37 12.00 -17.21 7.08
C GLN A 37 11.32 -15.84 7.22
N GLN A 38 10.60 -15.39 6.17
CA GLN A 38 9.80 -14.17 6.25
C GLN A 38 8.65 -14.33 7.25
N ALA A 39 8.00 -15.49 7.30
CA ALA A 39 6.95 -15.76 8.29
C ALA A 39 7.50 -15.67 9.72
N VAL A 40 8.60 -16.36 10.00
CA VAL A 40 9.28 -16.31 11.30
C VAL A 40 9.65 -14.88 11.71
N SER A 41 10.10 -14.07 10.75
CA SER A 41 10.45 -12.66 11.03
C SER A 41 9.26 -11.77 11.43
N LEU A 42 8.04 -12.26 11.33
CA LEU A 42 6.79 -11.58 11.71
C LEU A 42 6.15 -12.14 13.00
N GLU A 43 6.71 -13.21 13.59
CA GLU A 43 6.12 -13.88 14.78
C GLU A 43 5.94 -12.94 15.98
N GLY A 44 6.86 -11.97 16.17
CA GLY A 44 6.75 -10.98 17.24
C GLY A 44 5.69 -9.89 17.01
N ALA A 45 5.15 -9.78 15.80
CA ALA A 45 4.16 -8.75 15.44
C ALA A 45 2.70 -9.23 15.59
N GLU A 46 2.46 -10.45 16.09
CA GLU A 46 1.12 -11.05 16.23
C GLU A 46 0.27 -11.02 14.94
N VAL A 47 0.90 -11.20 13.79
CA VAL A 47 0.26 -11.27 12.47
C VAL A 47 0.07 -12.70 12.03
N SER A 48 -0.86 -12.95 11.10
CA SER A 48 -1.09 -14.27 10.51
C SER A 48 -0.48 -14.34 9.10
N PRO A 49 0.79 -14.79 8.96
CA PRO A 49 1.42 -14.89 7.65
C PRO A 49 0.86 -16.08 6.86
N LEU A 50 0.58 -15.86 5.57
CA LEU A 50 0.25 -16.92 4.60
C LEU A 50 1.44 -17.11 3.67
N LEU A 51 1.85 -18.37 3.46
CA LEU A 51 2.90 -18.68 2.50
C LEU A 51 2.33 -18.74 1.07
N GLY A 52 3.01 -18.08 0.13
CA GLY A 52 2.65 -18.08 -1.29
C GLY A 52 3.48 -17.11 -2.11
N ASP A 53 3.40 -17.25 -3.42
CA ASP A 53 4.06 -16.35 -4.37
C ASP A 53 3.03 -15.46 -5.06
N LEU A 54 3.10 -14.17 -4.80
CA LEU A 54 2.20 -13.17 -5.37
C LEU A 54 2.29 -13.13 -6.92
N GLY A 55 3.49 -13.33 -7.48
CA GLY A 55 3.70 -13.35 -8.92
C GLY A 55 3.01 -14.54 -9.60
N ALA A 56 2.92 -15.68 -8.93
CA ALA A 56 2.33 -16.93 -9.44
C ALA A 56 0.85 -17.12 -9.05
N ALA A 57 0.36 -16.43 -8.01
CA ALA A 57 -0.99 -16.61 -7.51
C ALA A 57 -2.04 -16.22 -8.55
N THR A 58 -3.05 -17.07 -8.74
CA THR A 58 -4.22 -16.78 -9.57
C THR A 58 -5.21 -15.85 -8.84
N THR A 59 -6.15 -15.25 -9.56
CA THR A 59 -7.22 -14.46 -8.94
C THR A 59 -8.04 -15.28 -7.95
N ASP A 60 -8.30 -16.56 -8.22
CA ASP A 60 -9.05 -17.42 -7.30
C ASP A 60 -8.26 -17.76 -6.04
N ASP A 61 -6.92 -17.97 -6.12
CA ASP A 61 -6.06 -18.14 -4.96
C ASP A 61 -6.09 -16.87 -4.10
N LEU A 62 -5.93 -15.71 -4.72
CA LEU A 62 -5.98 -14.41 -4.03
C LEU A 62 -7.34 -14.17 -3.36
N ARG A 63 -8.44 -14.47 -4.06
CA ARG A 63 -9.79 -14.38 -3.49
C ARG A 63 -9.97 -15.31 -2.29
N ALA A 64 -9.41 -16.52 -2.33
CA ALA A 64 -9.46 -17.43 -1.19
C ALA A 64 -8.74 -16.85 0.04
N MET A 65 -7.59 -16.19 -0.18
CA MET A 65 -6.82 -15.51 0.88
C MET A 65 -7.60 -14.32 1.47
N LEU A 66 -8.38 -13.61 0.65
CA LEU A 66 -9.10 -12.38 1.02
C LEU A 66 -10.52 -12.61 1.55
N ARG A 67 -10.99 -13.86 1.63
CA ARG A 67 -12.39 -14.23 1.93
C ARG A 67 -13.01 -13.48 3.13
N ASP A 68 -12.19 -13.24 4.14
CA ASP A 68 -12.65 -12.64 5.40
C ASP A 68 -12.00 -11.26 5.65
N CYS A 69 -11.52 -10.59 4.62
CA CYS A 69 -10.85 -9.29 4.73
C CYS A 69 -11.82 -8.15 4.46
N ASP A 70 -11.69 -7.09 5.25
CA ASP A 70 -12.42 -5.83 5.07
C ASP A 70 -11.55 -4.80 4.33
N VAL A 71 -10.22 -4.84 4.56
CA VAL A 71 -9.27 -3.91 3.91
C VAL A 71 -8.05 -4.68 3.40
N VAL A 72 -7.73 -4.46 2.15
CA VAL A 72 -6.51 -4.98 1.50
C VAL A 72 -5.54 -3.83 1.29
N VAL A 73 -4.32 -3.95 1.79
CA VAL A 73 -3.24 -2.99 1.53
C VAL A 73 -2.24 -3.62 0.57
N TYR A 74 -2.04 -2.99 -0.57
CA TYR A 74 -1.04 -3.40 -1.54
C TYR A 74 0.21 -2.55 -1.40
N ALA A 75 1.19 -3.04 -0.64
CA ALA A 75 2.51 -2.43 -0.41
C ALA A 75 3.65 -3.28 -0.99
N ALA A 76 3.32 -4.26 -1.84
CA ALA A 76 4.31 -5.00 -2.61
C ALA A 76 4.78 -4.17 -3.82
N GLY A 77 6.06 -4.28 -4.18
CA GLY A 77 6.61 -3.60 -5.34
C GLY A 77 7.99 -4.14 -5.69
N SER A 78 8.42 -3.88 -6.92
CA SER A 78 9.73 -4.26 -7.47
C SER A 78 10.87 -3.38 -6.98
N ASN A 79 10.55 -2.19 -6.44
CA ASN A 79 11.54 -1.18 -6.03
C ASN A 79 12.42 -0.70 -7.21
N ALA A 80 11.82 -0.47 -8.37
CA ALA A 80 12.50 -0.14 -9.62
C ALA A 80 13.60 -1.17 -10.01
N GLY A 81 13.36 -2.43 -9.67
CA GLY A 81 14.20 -3.55 -10.09
C GLY A 81 13.97 -3.93 -11.57
N PRO A 82 14.46 -5.08 -12.02
CA PRO A 82 14.34 -5.50 -13.41
C PRO A 82 12.90 -5.38 -13.93
N GLN A 83 12.72 -4.89 -15.16
CA GLN A 83 11.41 -4.58 -15.77
C GLN A 83 10.41 -5.75 -15.66
N ARG A 84 10.89 -6.99 -15.85
CA ARG A 84 10.04 -8.17 -15.69
C ARG A 84 9.44 -8.27 -14.27
N VAL A 85 10.22 -7.99 -13.23
CA VAL A 85 9.72 -8.02 -11.85
C VAL A 85 8.69 -6.91 -11.62
N THR A 86 8.93 -5.74 -12.21
CA THR A 86 8.00 -4.62 -12.20
C THR A 86 6.68 -5.00 -12.89
N ASP A 87 6.73 -5.57 -14.09
CA ASP A 87 5.53 -6.02 -14.79
C ASP A 87 4.76 -7.11 -14.01
N ASP A 88 5.48 -8.07 -13.42
CA ASP A 88 4.87 -9.16 -12.67
C ASP A 88 4.22 -8.68 -11.36
N ILE A 89 4.88 -7.80 -10.59
CA ILE A 89 4.43 -7.40 -9.26
C ILE A 89 3.66 -6.08 -9.27
N ASP A 90 4.22 -5.02 -9.87
CA ASP A 90 3.59 -3.69 -9.79
C ASP A 90 2.40 -3.52 -10.74
N LEU A 91 2.29 -4.36 -11.79
CA LEU A 91 1.20 -4.28 -12.76
C LEU A 91 0.31 -5.52 -12.74
N ALA A 92 0.82 -6.70 -13.11
CA ALA A 92 -0.02 -7.89 -13.32
C ALA A 92 -0.61 -8.43 -11.99
N ALA A 93 0.21 -8.53 -10.93
CA ALA A 93 -0.27 -9.00 -9.63
C ALA A 93 -1.28 -8.03 -9.00
N LEU A 94 -1.04 -6.71 -9.08
CA LEU A 94 -2.01 -5.72 -8.60
C LEU A 94 -3.35 -5.85 -9.35
N GLY A 95 -3.33 -6.07 -10.67
CA GLY A 95 -4.55 -6.30 -11.44
C GLY A 95 -5.35 -7.51 -10.94
N ARG A 96 -4.68 -8.65 -10.68
CA ARG A 96 -5.32 -9.84 -10.11
C ARG A 96 -5.84 -9.62 -8.68
N VAL A 97 -5.10 -8.85 -7.86
CA VAL A 97 -5.56 -8.49 -6.51
C VAL A 97 -6.81 -7.61 -6.58
N ALA A 98 -6.84 -6.60 -7.45
CA ALA A 98 -8.01 -5.75 -7.63
C ALA A 98 -9.25 -6.56 -8.08
N GLU A 99 -9.07 -7.50 -9.02
CA GLU A 99 -10.13 -8.41 -9.44
C GLU A 99 -10.60 -9.35 -8.29
N ALA A 100 -9.68 -9.81 -7.44
CA ALA A 100 -10.02 -10.60 -6.26
C ALA A 100 -10.80 -9.79 -5.22
N VAL A 101 -10.43 -8.52 -5.01
CA VAL A 101 -11.17 -7.58 -4.14
C VAL A 101 -12.57 -7.32 -4.68
N GLU A 102 -12.73 -7.09 -5.98
CA GLU A 102 -14.05 -6.91 -6.63
C GLU A 102 -14.99 -8.09 -6.36
N ARG A 103 -14.43 -9.31 -6.28
CA ARG A 103 -15.17 -10.54 -5.97
C ARG A 103 -15.30 -10.82 -4.46
N THR A 104 -14.85 -9.92 -3.60
CA THR A 104 -14.92 -10.03 -2.13
C THR A 104 -15.84 -8.93 -1.58
N PRO A 105 -17.10 -9.23 -1.27
CA PRO A 105 -18.10 -8.22 -0.89
C PRO A 105 -17.67 -7.41 0.33
N GLY A 106 -17.69 -6.08 0.20
CA GLY A 106 -17.36 -5.14 1.28
C GLY A 106 -15.86 -4.89 1.48
N ALA A 107 -14.99 -5.58 0.76
CA ALA A 107 -13.56 -5.32 0.82
C ALA A 107 -13.18 -4.06 0.03
N ARG A 108 -12.19 -3.31 0.55
CA ARG A 108 -11.59 -2.15 -0.12
C ARG A 108 -10.10 -2.36 -0.36
N LEU A 109 -9.52 -1.63 -1.32
CA LEU A 109 -8.11 -1.72 -1.68
C LEU A 109 -7.39 -0.39 -1.45
N ILE A 110 -6.33 -0.39 -0.65
CA ILE A 110 -5.39 0.73 -0.49
C ILE A 110 -4.10 0.37 -1.21
N LEU A 111 -3.75 1.14 -2.24
CA LEU A 111 -2.52 0.98 -3.01
C LEU A 111 -1.46 1.95 -2.50
N LEU A 112 -0.32 1.43 -2.07
CA LEU A 112 0.90 2.22 -1.91
C LEU A 112 1.59 2.33 -3.28
N SER A 113 1.49 3.51 -3.88
CA SER A 113 2.09 3.84 -5.16
C SER A 113 3.36 4.68 -5.00
N VAL A 114 3.61 5.61 -5.87
CA VAL A 114 4.76 6.52 -5.87
C VAL A 114 4.34 7.87 -6.45
N LEU A 115 4.89 8.96 -5.93
CA LEU A 115 4.69 10.29 -6.49
C LEU A 115 5.38 10.34 -7.88
N PRO A 116 4.66 10.73 -8.95
CA PRO A 116 5.18 10.63 -10.32
C PRO A 116 6.45 11.44 -10.60
N GLU A 117 6.65 12.51 -9.86
CA GLU A 117 7.80 13.41 -9.95
C GLU A 117 9.02 12.91 -9.17
N ALA A 118 8.86 11.84 -8.36
CA ALA A 118 9.95 11.29 -7.58
C ALA A 118 11.15 10.92 -8.47
N TRP A 119 12.37 11.31 -8.02
CA TRP A 119 13.65 11.09 -8.67
C TRP A 119 13.88 11.87 -9.99
N ARG A 120 12.95 12.76 -10.40
CA ARG A 120 13.06 13.52 -11.66
C ARG A 120 14.13 14.61 -11.63
N GLU A 121 14.77 14.87 -10.49
CA GLU A 121 15.91 15.79 -10.34
C GLU A 121 17.18 15.25 -11.04
N ARG A 122 17.18 13.96 -11.38
CA ARG A 122 18.26 13.29 -12.10
C ARG A 122 17.73 12.51 -13.30
N ALA A 123 18.63 12.13 -14.19
CA ALA A 123 18.28 11.19 -15.25
C ALA A 123 17.93 9.83 -14.63
N LEU A 124 16.81 9.27 -15.04
CA LEU A 124 16.38 7.93 -14.65
C LEU A 124 17.00 6.89 -15.58
N SER A 125 17.26 5.69 -15.05
CA SER A 125 17.60 4.52 -15.85
C SER A 125 16.36 3.98 -16.58
N ASP A 126 16.57 3.13 -17.59
CA ASP A 126 15.48 2.49 -18.33
C ASP A 126 14.55 1.67 -17.41
N ASP A 127 15.10 1.02 -16.36
CA ASP A 127 14.32 0.25 -15.38
C ASP A 127 13.46 1.17 -14.49
N GLU A 128 13.99 2.34 -14.10
CA GLU A 128 13.24 3.33 -13.32
C GLU A 128 12.15 3.99 -14.15
N GLU A 129 12.41 4.37 -15.41
CA GLU A 129 11.37 4.88 -16.32
C GLU A 129 10.26 3.84 -16.53
N HIS A 130 10.63 2.58 -16.74
CA HIS A 130 9.68 1.49 -16.87
C HIS A 130 8.84 1.31 -15.59
N TYR A 131 9.47 1.41 -14.41
CA TYR A 131 8.80 1.33 -13.13
C TYR A 131 7.72 2.41 -12.96
N PHE A 132 8.06 3.68 -13.21
CA PHE A 132 7.07 4.77 -13.12
C PHE A 132 5.94 4.60 -14.14
N ALA A 133 6.26 4.18 -15.36
CA ALA A 133 5.25 3.89 -16.38
C ALA A 133 4.33 2.72 -15.98
N ALA A 134 4.87 1.67 -15.37
CA ALA A 134 4.10 0.53 -14.88
C ALA A 134 3.20 0.94 -13.71
N LYS A 135 3.71 1.69 -12.72
CA LYS A 135 2.91 2.25 -11.62
C LYS A 135 1.75 3.08 -12.16
N LYS A 136 1.99 3.97 -13.11
CA LYS A 136 0.93 4.78 -13.73
C LYS A 136 -0.12 3.93 -14.42
N ARG A 137 0.29 2.91 -15.19
CA ARG A 137 -0.66 1.97 -15.84
C ARG A 137 -1.50 1.20 -14.81
N ALA A 138 -0.87 0.76 -13.71
CA ALA A 138 -1.52 0.05 -12.63
C ALA A 138 -2.59 0.92 -11.93
N GLU A 139 -2.26 2.18 -11.61
CA GLU A 139 -3.22 3.14 -11.05
C GLU A 139 -4.39 3.38 -11.99
N VAL A 140 -4.13 3.63 -13.29
CA VAL A 140 -5.20 3.83 -14.29
C VAL A 140 -6.09 2.59 -14.39
N SER A 141 -5.52 1.38 -14.30
CA SER A 141 -6.31 0.15 -14.27
C SER A 141 -7.18 0.07 -13.02
N LEU A 142 -6.61 0.35 -11.85
CA LEU A 142 -7.33 0.32 -10.58
C LEU A 142 -8.47 1.33 -10.52
N THR A 143 -8.25 2.57 -10.98
CA THR A 143 -9.30 3.62 -10.94
C THR A 143 -10.52 3.33 -11.82
N ARG A 144 -10.42 2.36 -12.73
CA ARG A 144 -11.52 1.90 -13.59
C ARG A 144 -12.31 0.72 -13.01
N GLN A 145 -11.82 0.12 -11.91
CA GLN A 145 -12.53 -0.98 -11.24
C GLN A 145 -13.70 -0.43 -10.42
N ASP A 146 -14.77 -1.19 -10.32
CA ASP A 146 -15.93 -0.85 -9.49
C ASP A 146 -15.78 -1.38 -8.06
N ILE A 147 -14.70 -0.97 -7.42
CA ILE A 147 -14.40 -1.28 -6.01
C ILE A 147 -14.16 0.02 -5.24
N ASP A 148 -14.16 -0.07 -3.92
CA ASP A 148 -13.66 0.99 -3.05
C ASP A 148 -12.12 0.95 -3.06
N TRP A 149 -11.48 2.04 -3.47
CA TRP A 149 -10.02 2.13 -3.53
C TRP A 149 -9.49 3.47 -3.03
N VAL A 150 -8.26 3.46 -2.50
CA VAL A 150 -7.44 4.65 -2.26
C VAL A 150 -6.06 4.40 -2.83
N ILE A 151 -5.48 5.40 -3.49
CA ILE A 151 -4.11 5.38 -3.98
C ILE A 151 -3.30 6.41 -3.19
N LEU A 152 -2.30 5.94 -2.44
CA LEU A 152 -1.36 6.79 -1.73
C LEU A 152 -0.05 6.87 -2.52
N ARG A 153 0.36 8.08 -2.91
CA ARG A 153 1.58 8.38 -3.66
C ARG A 153 2.57 9.11 -2.76
N PRO A 154 3.44 8.41 -2.03
CA PRO A 154 4.46 9.07 -1.23
C PRO A 154 5.59 9.64 -2.10
N SER A 155 6.24 10.69 -1.62
CA SER A 155 7.54 11.18 -2.04
C SER A 155 8.66 10.16 -1.79
N LEU A 156 9.92 10.53 -1.93
CA LEU A 156 11.07 9.64 -1.72
C LEU A 156 11.08 9.09 -0.29
N LEU A 157 11.07 7.77 -0.18
CA LEU A 157 11.03 7.08 1.12
C LEU A 157 12.40 7.04 1.78
N THR A 158 12.52 7.58 3.00
CA THR A 158 13.72 7.50 3.84
C THR A 158 13.57 6.47 4.96
N ASP A 159 14.68 6.11 5.61
CA ASP A 159 14.72 5.25 6.80
C ASP A 159 14.94 6.08 8.08
N ASP A 160 14.75 7.40 8.00
CA ASP A 160 14.77 8.27 9.16
C ASP A 160 13.58 7.99 10.10
N ALA A 161 13.69 8.47 11.34
CA ALA A 161 12.59 8.37 12.29
C ALA A 161 11.41 9.23 11.82
N GLY A 162 10.21 8.70 11.94
CA GLY A 162 9.00 9.47 11.65
C GLY A 162 8.78 10.60 12.64
N ILE A 163 8.28 11.72 12.14
CA ILE A 163 7.96 12.91 12.96
C ILE A 163 6.47 12.99 13.32
N GLY A 164 5.63 12.18 12.68
CA GLY A 164 4.17 12.16 12.90
C GLY A 164 3.42 13.33 12.26
N GLU A 165 4.09 14.14 11.43
CA GLU A 165 3.55 15.29 10.74
C GLU A 165 3.79 15.15 9.23
N VAL A 166 2.76 15.45 8.41
CA VAL A 166 2.79 15.23 6.96
C VAL A 166 2.14 16.38 6.22
N SER A 167 2.42 16.47 4.92
CA SER A 167 1.59 17.15 3.93
C SER A 167 0.89 16.07 3.10
N LEU A 168 -0.44 16.12 3.04
CA LEU A 168 -1.28 15.16 2.33
C LEU A 168 -2.28 15.92 1.48
N GLY A 169 -2.29 15.67 0.18
CA GLY A 169 -3.13 16.43 -0.74
C GLY A 169 -3.40 15.71 -2.06
N PRO A 170 -4.21 16.32 -2.95
CA PRO A 170 -4.42 15.83 -4.30
C PRO A 170 -3.21 16.11 -5.21
N ALA A 171 -2.33 17.02 -4.80
CA ALA A 171 -1.07 17.36 -5.44
C ALA A 171 -0.10 17.91 -4.39
N GLU A 172 1.10 17.33 -4.31
CA GLU A 172 2.15 17.73 -3.39
C GLU A 172 3.46 17.97 -4.15
N GLU A 173 4.28 18.87 -3.63
CA GLU A 173 5.65 19.01 -4.13
C GLU A 173 6.46 17.77 -3.77
N HIS A 174 7.37 17.36 -4.69
CA HIS A 174 8.24 16.24 -4.43
C HIS A 174 9.28 16.59 -3.35
N GLY A 175 9.48 15.68 -2.41
CA GLY A 175 10.46 15.78 -1.33
C GLY A 175 10.82 14.40 -0.80
N GLU A 176 11.04 14.31 0.50
CA GLU A 176 11.35 13.08 1.22
C GLU A 176 10.31 12.82 2.30
N ILE A 177 10.12 11.54 2.68
CA ILE A 177 9.22 11.17 3.76
C ILE A 177 9.71 9.89 4.45
N PRO A 178 9.76 9.85 5.80
CA PRO A 178 10.05 8.64 6.55
C PRO A 178 9.02 7.54 6.29
N ARG A 179 9.50 6.29 6.14
CA ARG A 179 8.60 5.12 6.02
C ARG A 179 7.69 4.94 7.22
N GLU A 180 8.09 5.41 8.40
CA GLU A 180 7.26 5.40 9.61
C GLU A 180 6.03 6.29 9.46
N ASP A 181 6.16 7.48 8.85
CA ASP A 181 5.06 8.39 8.59
C ASP A 181 4.15 7.88 7.47
N VAL A 182 4.72 7.27 6.42
CA VAL A 182 3.92 6.57 5.40
C VAL A 182 3.08 5.45 6.03
N ALA A 183 3.67 4.66 6.94
CA ALA A 183 2.94 3.62 7.65
C ALA A 183 1.85 4.19 8.57
N ALA A 184 2.09 5.35 9.19
CA ALA A 184 1.09 6.04 10.01
C ALA A 184 -0.09 6.55 9.17
N VAL A 185 0.17 7.11 7.98
CA VAL A 185 -0.89 7.52 7.04
C VAL A 185 -1.68 6.31 6.54
N LEU A 186 -1.01 5.21 6.16
CA LEU A 186 -1.69 3.97 5.76
C LEU A 186 -2.57 3.41 6.87
N GLU A 187 -2.11 3.41 8.14
CA GLU A 187 -2.92 3.02 9.31
C GLU A 187 -4.16 3.89 9.43
N ALA A 188 -4.02 5.22 9.35
CA ALA A 188 -5.14 6.14 9.43
C ALA A 188 -6.14 5.94 8.27
N LEU A 189 -5.67 5.70 7.04
CA LEU A 189 -6.52 5.36 5.89
C LEU A 189 -7.26 4.02 6.07
N VAL A 190 -6.62 3.02 6.66
CA VAL A 190 -7.25 1.73 6.99
C VAL A 190 -8.42 1.93 7.96
N LEU A 191 -8.26 2.81 8.94
CA LEU A 191 -9.25 3.07 10.00
C LEU A 191 -10.32 4.09 9.60
N GLU A 192 -10.15 4.79 8.46
CA GLU A 192 -11.10 5.80 7.96
C GLU A 192 -11.78 5.35 6.66
N PRO A 193 -12.88 4.58 6.74
CA PRO A 193 -13.53 4.01 5.55
C PRO A 193 -14.28 5.04 4.69
N SER A 194 -14.53 6.26 5.18
CA SER A 194 -15.21 7.31 4.40
C SER A 194 -14.33 7.88 3.29
N ILE A 195 -13.01 7.66 3.35
CA ILE A 195 -12.07 8.06 2.30
C ILE A 195 -12.08 6.98 1.21
N SER A 196 -12.72 7.26 0.10
CA SER A 196 -12.93 6.33 -1.01
C SER A 196 -12.73 7.01 -2.36
N ARG A 197 -12.17 6.28 -3.32
CA ARG A 197 -11.94 6.72 -4.71
C ARG A 197 -11.16 8.04 -4.77
N GLN A 198 -10.06 8.09 -4.00
CA GLN A 198 -9.16 9.24 -3.94
C GLN A 198 -7.72 8.83 -4.24
N ILE A 199 -7.03 9.72 -4.97
CA ILE A 199 -5.58 9.70 -5.13
C ILE A 199 -5.05 10.78 -4.23
N LEU A 200 -4.15 10.40 -3.31
CA LEU A 200 -3.55 11.29 -2.32
C LEU A 200 -2.03 11.23 -2.48
N GLU A 201 -1.43 12.39 -2.66
CA GLU A 201 0.02 12.55 -2.66
C GLU A 201 0.48 12.92 -1.24
N LEU A 202 1.64 12.40 -0.85
CA LEU A 202 2.13 12.45 0.52
C LEU A 202 3.58 12.88 0.58
N ASN A 203 3.86 13.88 1.40
CA ASN A 203 5.19 14.36 1.70
C ASN A 203 5.35 14.63 3.21
N GLU A 204 6.58 14.85 3.66
CA GLU A 204 6.83 15.43 4.98
C GLU A 204 6.16 16.82 5.07
N GLY A 205 5.64 17.17 6.23
CA GLY A 205 4.90 18.41 6.41
C GLY A 205 4.78 18.83 7.86
N GLN A 206 3.74 19.59 8.18
CA GLN A 206 3.52 20.18 9.50
C GLN A 206 2.14 19.86 10.08
N THR A 207 1.37 19.01 9.39
CA THR A 207 0.03 18.63 9.85
C THR A 207 0.09 17.24 10.50
N PRO A 208 -0.36 17.06 11.75
CA PRO A 208 -0.44 15.75 12.36
C PRO A 208 -1.19 14.75 11.49
N VAL A 209 -0.65 13.53 11.33
CA VAL A 209 -1.19 12.49 10.43
C VAL A 209 -2.70 12.30 10.57
N ALA A 210 -3.21 12.22 11.81
CA ALA A 210 -4.63 12.01 12.05
C ALA A 210 -5.51 13.19 11.58
N GLU A 211 -4.98 14.41 11.61
CA GLU A 211 -5.66 15.60 11.12
C GLU A 211 -5.61 15.66 9.59
N ALA A 212 -4.43 15.44 9.01
CA ALA A 212 -4.25 15.42 7.57
C ALA A 212 -5.19 14.41 6.89
N VAL A 213 -5.28 13.19 7.41
CA VAL A 213 -6.17 12.15 6.86
C VAL A 213 -7.64 12.50 7.04
N ARG A 214 -8.05 13.00 8.22
CA ARG A 214 -9.45 13.42 8.46
C ARG A 214 -9.92 14.52 7.51
N GLY A 215 -9.02 15.38 7.02
CA GLY A 215 -9.36 16.40 6.04
C GLY A 215 -9.93 15.87 4.72
N PHE A 216 -9.75 14.58 4.43
CA PHE A 216 -10.25 13.90 3.23
C PHE A 216 -11.46 12.99 3.50
N ALA A 217 -11.86 12.84 4.78
CA ALA A 217 -13.05 12.10 5.15
C ALA A 217 -14.30 12.79 4.58
N ARG A 218 -15.19 12.02 3.97
CA ARG A 218 -16.48 12.54 3.52
C ARG A 218 -17.47 12.55 4.68
N GLU A 219 -18.22 13.63 4.83
CA GLU A 219 -19.38 13.61 5.71
C GLU A 219 -20.38 12.58 5.17
N LEU A 220 -20.76 11.61 6.04
CA LEU A 220 -21.73 10.55 5.75
C LEU A 220 -23.16 11.07 5.83
#